data_6dd7d7fc3bbbe7699fa8130e93b184fb
#
_entry.id   6dd7d7fc3bbbe7699fa8130e93b184fb
#
_cell.length_a   1.000
_cell.length_b   1.000
_cell.length_c   1.000
_cell.angle_alpha   90.00
_cell.angle_beta   90.00
_cell.angle_gamma   90.00
#
_symmetry.space_group_name_H-M   'P 1'
#
loop_
_entity.id
_entity.type
_entity.pdbx_description
1 polymer ?
#
loop_
_entity_poly.entity_id
_entity_poly.type
_entity_poly.pdbx_seq_one_letter_code
_entity_poly.pdbx_strand_id
1 'polypeptide(L)'
;MMDINGNGYDEEMVKRLLQVKVEEQLEAPKSAQEFEKFFTKKIQDPMQRYTYMRLIDLLHYKAIFIGEFDSELLIKIMQVFKQQVVENESFNNPVEQQFIFEFLSIVVATPNFEFSLEFLGSKEKELIGSVLTRLDHLAEEQRAGIIKKFKI
;
A
#
# COMPACT_ATOMS: atom_id res chain seq x y z
N MET A 1 12.15 -16.51 -9.38
CA MET A 1 12.83 -15.48 -10.03
C MET A 1 12.29 -14.14 -9.59
N MET A 2 13.17 -13.30 -9.53
CA MET A 2 12.75 -11.96 -9.39
C MET A 2 11.95 -11.62 -10.60
N ASP A 3 11.01 -10.76 -10.48
CA ASP A 3 10.26 -10.39 -11.63
C ASP A 3 11.16 -9.71 -12.65
N ILE A 4 10.67 -9.59 -13.84
CA ILE A 4 11.44 -9.06 -14.94
C ILE A 4 11.80 -7.60 -14.76
N ASN A 5 11.13 -6.91 -13.86
CA ASN A 5 11.38 -5.50 -13.63
C ASN A 5 12.30 -5.25 -12.44
N GLY A 6 12.74 -6.31 -11.78
CA GLY A 6 13.64 -6.17 -10.66
C GLY A 6 12.99 -5.63 -9.40
N ASN A 7 11.69 -5.75 -9.26
CA ASN A 7 10.98 -5.20 -8.11
C ASN A 7 10.69 -6.22 -7.01
N GLY A 8 11.25 -7.42 -7.12
CA GLY A 8 11.15 -8.40 -6.06
C GLY A 8 9.90 -9.24 -6.06
N TYR A 9 9.07 -9.18 -7.07
CA TYR A 9 7.87 -9.98 -7.15
C TYR A 9 8.18 -11.45 -7.34
N ASP A 10 7.34 -12.29 -6.73
CA ASP A 10 7.25 -13.68 -7.07
C ASP A 10 6.43 -13.79 -8.36
N GLU A 11 7.05 -14.27 -9.41
CA GLU A 11 6.41 -14.37 -10.72
C GLU A 11 5.17 -15.25 -10.68
N GLU A 12 5.22 -16.33 -9.90
CA GLU A 12 4.08 -17.22 -9.77
C GLU A 12 2.90 -16.54 -9.07
N MET A 13 3.20 -15.74 -8.08
CA MET A 13 2.17 -15.00 -7.38
C MET A 13 1.48 -14.03 -8.32
N VAL A 14 2.26 -13.32 -9.15
CA VAL A 14 1.70 -12.41 -10.14
C VAL A 14 0.81 -13.16 -11.13
N LYS A 15 1.25 -14.34 -11.58
CA LYS A 15 0.45 -15.13 -12.49
C LYS A 15 -0.87 -15.59 -11.90
N ARG A 16 -0.89 -15.97 -10.62
CA ARG A 16 -2.12 -16.35 -9.95
C ARG A 16 -3.08 -15.18 -9.86
N LEU A 17 -2.56 -14.01 -9.52
CA LEU A 17 -3.40 -12.82 -9.44
C LEU A 17 -3.93 -12.44 -10.81
N LEU A 18 -3.11 -12.54 -11.84
CA LEU A 18 -3.55 -12.26 -13.21
C LEU A 18 -4.62 -13.24 -13.68
N GLN A 19 -4.54 -14.49 -13.23
CA GLN A 19 -5.56 -15.47 -13.55
C GLN A 19 -6.91 -15.09 -12.97
N VAL A 20 -6.91 -14.65 -11.71
CA VAL A 20 -8.12 -14.11 -11.10
C VAL A 20 -8.62 -12.92 -11.90
N LYS A 21 -7.72 -12.05 -12.36
CA LYS A 21 -8.09 -10.91 -13.18
C LYS A 21 -8.78 -11.34 -14.48
N VAL A 22 -8.25 -12.37 -15.13
CA VAL A 22 -8.84 -12.85 -16.38
C VAL A 22 -10.27 -13.33 -16.15
N GLU A 23 -10.49 -14.10 -15.09
CA GLU A 23 -11.79 -14.65 -14.79
C GLU A 23 -12.81 -13.57 -14.46
N GLU A 24 -12.39 -12.50 -13.83
CA GLU A 24 -13.26 -11.42 -13.42
C GLU A 24 -13.20 -10.20 -14.33
N GLN A 25 -12.48 -10.32 -15.45
CA GLN A 25 -12.26 -9.20 -16.36
C GLN A 25 -11.67 -8.02 -15.61
N LEU A 26 -10.66 -8.28 -14.80
CA LEU A 26 -10.11 -7.28 -13.93
C LEU A 26 -9.36 -6.20 -14.69
N GLU A 27 -9.80 -4.98 -14.48
CA GLU A 27 -9.14 -3.79 -14.97
C GLU A 27 -8.59 -3.03 -13.77
N ALA A 28 -7.79 -2.01 -14.03
CA ALA A 28 -7.40 -1.11 -12.96
C ALA A 28 -8.66 -0.49 -12.35
N PRO A 29 -8.72 -0.34 -11.03
CA PRO A 29 -9.92 0.21 -10.40
C PRO A 29 -10.17 1.63 -10.87
N LYS A 30 -11.45 1.98 -11.05
CA LYS A 30 -11.82 3.29 -11.55
C LYS A 30 -12.06 4.30 -10.44
N SER A 31 -12.11 3.84 -9.20
CA SER A 31 -12.37 4.69 -8.04
C SER A 31 -11.75 4.07 -6.80
N ALA A 32 -11.66 4.87 -5.75
CA ALA A 32 -11.20 4.36 -4.45
C ALA A 32 -12.13 3.27 -3.95
N GLN A 33 -13.42 3.38 -4.19
CA GLN A 33 -14.39 2.37 -3.77
C GLN A 33 -14.18 1.04 -4.49
N GLU A 34 -13.92 1.07 -5.79
CA GLU A 34 -13.62 -0.16 -6.53
C GLU A 34 -12.35 -0.81 -6.04
N PHE A 35 -11.33 0.00 -5.78
CA PHE A 35 -10.08 -0.50 -5.22
C PHE A 35 -10.34 -1.18 -3.88
N GLU A 36 -11.03 -0.51 -2.98
CA GLU A 36 -11.30 -1.03 -1.65
C GLU A 36 -12.11 -2.33 -1.72
N LYS A 37 -13.13 -2.36 -2.55
CA LYS A 37 -13.98 -3.54 -2.69
C LYS A 37 -13.18 -4.73 -3.17
N PHE A 38 -12.35 -4.56 -4.18
CA PHE A 38 -11.54 -5.67 -4.68
C PHE A 38 -10.49 -6.09 -3.66
N PHE A 39 -9.80 -5.11 -3.08
CA PHE A 39 -8.74 -5.34 -2.11
C PHE A 39 -9.23 -6.09 -0.88
N THR A 40 -10.41 -5.74 -0.37
CA THR A 40 -10.90 -6.30 0.89
C THR A 40 -11.80 -7.51 0.73
N LYS A 41 -12.55 -7.60 -0.35
CA LYS A 41 -13.56 -8.65 -0.52
C LYS A 41 -13.18 -9.73 -1.51
N LYS A 42 -12.46 -9.38 -2.56
CA LYS A 42 -12.09 -10.35 -3.59
C LYS A 42 -10.77 -11.04 -3.30
N ILE A 43 -9.88 -10.39 -2.60
CA ILE A 43 -8.59 -10.93 -2.25
C ILE A 43 -8.52 -11.14 -0.75
N GLN A 44 -8.33 -12.39 -0.30
CA GLN A 44 -8.26 -12.70 1.13
C GLN A 44 -6.83 -12.84 1.62
N ASP A 45 -5.93 -13.29 0.75
CA ASP A 45 -4.55 -13.54 1.12
C ASP A 45 -3.75 -12.23 1.15
N PRO A 46 -3.06 -11.92 2.27
CA PRO A 46 -2.30 -10.67 2.37
C PRO A 46 -1.22 -10.51 1.31
N MET A 47 -0.55 -11.59 0.93
CA MET A 47 0.47 -11.51 -0.11
C MET A 47 -0.15 -11.14 -1.46
N GLN A 48 -1.32 -11.71 -1.77
CA GLN A 48 -2.02 -11.36 -2.99
C GLN A 48 -2.52 -9.91 -2.95
N ARG A 49 -2.91 -9.44 -1.78
CA ARG A 49 -3.30 -8.03 -1.61
C ARG A 49 -2.15 -7.10 -1.94
N TYR A 50 -0.97 -7.42 -1.43
CA TYR A 50 0.21 -6.62 -1.72
C TYR A 50 0.56 -6.67 -3.21
N THR A 51 0.53 -7.87 -3.80
CA THR A 51 0.81 -8.02 -5.22
C THR A 51 -0.17 -7.22 -6.07
N TYR A 52 -1.45 -7.25 -5.70
CA TYR A 52 -2.46 -6.44 -6.39
C TYR A 52 -2.12 -4.96 -6.32
N MET A 53 -1.73 -4.48 -5.13
CA MET A 53 -1.34 -3.08 -4.99
C MET A 53 -0.17 -2.72 -5.90
N ARG A 54 0.79 -3.62 -6.04
CA ARG A 54 1.98 -3.37 -6.85
C ARG A 54 1.71 -3.41 -8.34
N LEU A 55 0.63 -4.04 -8.77
CA LEU A 55 0.24 -4.08 -10.17
C LEU A 55 -0.38 -2.79 -10.66
N ILE A 56 -0.85 -1.96 -9.75
CA ILE A 56 -1.50 -0.70 -10.10
C ILE A 56 -0.43 0.39 -10.17
N ASP A 57 -0.48 1.19 -11.23
CA ASP A 57 0.46 2.29 -11.42
C ASP A 57 0.24 3.36 -10.35
N LEU A 58 1.33 3.92 -9.84
CA LEU A 58 1.26 4.97 -8.82
C LEU A 58 0.46 6.19 -9.29
N LEU A 59 0.58 6.55 -10.56
CA LEU A 59 -0.21 7.65 -11.11
C LEU A 59 -1.71 7.33 -11.07
N HIS A 60 -2.07 6.08 -11.22
CA HIS A 60 -3.46 5.67 -11.14
C HIS A 60 -4.00 5.81 -9.73
N TYR A 61 -3.20 5.46 -8.72
CA TYR A 61 -3.58 5.69 -7.32
C TYR A 61 -3.86 7.17 -7.08
N LYS A 62 -3.00 8.04 -7.61
CA LYS A 62 -3.18 9.45 -7.44
C LYS A 62 -4.54 9.91 -8.02
N ALA A 63 -4.91 9.35 -9.17
CA ALA A 63 -6.17 9.70 -9.80
C ALA A 63 -7.39 9.22 -9.00
N ILE A 64 -7.36 8.00 -8.49
CA ILE A 64 -8.53 7.44 -7.82
C ILE A 64 -8.69 7.90 -6.37
N PHE A 65 -7.61 8.34 -5.73
CA PHE A 65 -7.68 8.78 -4.33
C PHE A 65 -7.86 10.29 -4.16
N ILE A 66 -7.87 11.03 -5.26
CA ILE A 66 -7.91 12.48 -5.18
C ILE A 66 -9.18 13.00 -4.49
N GLY A 67 -10.29 12.29 -4.63
CA GLY A 67 -11.56 12.71 -4.06
C GLY A 67 -11.89 12.09 -2.71
N GLU A 68 -11.34 10.92 -2.41
CA GLU A 68 -11.62 10.26 -1.15
C GLU A 68 -10.64 9.15 -0.84
N PHE A 69 -10.21 9.12 0.41
CA PHE A 69 -9.38 8.05 0.95
C PHE A 69 -9.65 7.99 2.43
N ASP A 70 -10.29 6.93 2.89
CA ASP A 70 -10.73 6.89 4.30
C ASP A 70 -9.75 6.16 5.20
N SER A 71 -9.90 6.41 6.51
CA SER A 71 -8.99 5.86 7.51
C SER A 71 -9.11 4.34 7.65
N GLU A 72 -10.28 3.76 7.39
CA GLU A 72 -10.42 2.31 7.47
C GLU A 72 -9.60 1.61 6.40
N LEU A 73 -9.64 2.13 5.18
CA LEU A 73 -8.84 1.59 4.09
C LEU A 73 -7.36 1.75 4.41
N LEU A 74 -6.96 2.90 4.94
CA LEU A 74 -5.58 3.15 5.31
C LEU A 74 -5.08 2.08 6.28
N ILE A 75 -5.86 1.76 7.31
CA ILE A 75 -5.44 0.78 8.30
C ILE A 75 -5.29 -0.61 7.68
N LYS A 76 -6.21 -1.01 6.81
CA LYS A 76 -6.10 -2.29 6.13
C LYS A 76 -4.85 -2.36 5.27
N ILE A 77 -4.52 -1.28 4.59
CA ILE A 77 -3.31 -1.20 3.78
C ILE A 77 -2.06 -1.26 4.65
N MET A 78 -2.05 -0.54 5.77
CA MET A 78 -0.90 -0.57 6.67
C MET A 78 -0.67 -1.94 7.27
N GLN A 79 -1.74 -2.71 7.54
CA GLN A 79 -1.61 -4.08 7.99
C GLN A 79 -0.92 -4.95 6.94
N VAL A 80 -1.27 -4.77 5.68
CA VAL A 80 -0.62 -5.49 4.59
C VAL A 80 0.85 -5.10 4.49
N PHE A 81 1.17 -3.82 4.58
CA PHE A 81 2.55 -3.37 4.54
C PHE A 81 3.36 -3.97 5.69
N LYS A 82 2.79 -4.00 6.89
CA LYS A 82 3.48 -4.57 8.03
C LYS A 82 3.76 -6.06 7.82
N GLN A 83 2.74 -6.82 7.47
CA GLN A 83 2.85 -8.27 7.35
C GLN A 83 3.68 -8.71 6.16
N GLN A 84 3.54 -8.03 5.02
CA GLN A 84 4.12 -8.50 3.78
C GLN A 84 5.44 -7.83 3.43
N VAL A 85 5.77 -6.72 4.04
CA VAL A 85 7.04 -6.05 3.77
C VAL A 85 7.89 -5.96 5.03
N VAL A 86 7.41 -5.28 6.04
CA VAL A 86 8.21 -5.02 7.25
C VAL A 86 8.61 -6.32 7.94
N GLU A 87 7.70 -7.26 8.06
CA GLU A 87 7.93 -8.55 8.73
C GLU A 87 8.33 -9.68 7.78
N ASN A 88 8.46 -9.40 6.52
CA ASN A 88 8.78 -10.40 5.50
C ASN A 88 10.14 -10.10 4.91
N GLU A 89 11.14 -10.89 5.28
CA GLU A 89 12.51 -10.66 4.83
C GLU A 89 12.66 -10.62 3.30
N SER A 90 11.87 -11.42 2.60
CA SER A 90 11.94 -11.46 1.15
C SER A 90 11.51 -10.17 0.49
N PHE A 91 10.63 -9.41 1.15
CA PHE A 91 10.07 -8.18 0.59
C PHE A 91 10.57 -6.93 1.33
N ASN A 92 11.34 -7.09 2.40
CA ASN A 92 11.87 -5.95 3.12
C ASN A 92 13.19 -5.49 2.48
N ASN A 93 13.06 -4.77 1.39
CA ASN A 93 14.21 -4.33 0.60
C ASN A 93 13.95 -2.89 0.09
N PRO A 94 14.99 -2.23 -0.46
CA PRO A 94 14.86 -0.84 -0.88
C PRO A 94 13.75 -0.59 -1.89
N VAL A 95 13.54 -1.52 -2.82
CA VAL A 95 12.54 -1.35 -3.86
C VAL A 95 11.13 -1.32 -3.27
N GLU A 96 10.82 -2.26 -2.39
CA GLU A 96 9.49 -2.33 -1.80
C GLU A 96 9.26 -1.20 -0.80
N GLN A 97 10.28 -0.82 -0.06
CA GLN A 97 10.15 0.32 0.84
C GLN A 97 9.93 1.62 0.07
N GLN A 98 10.58 1.77 -1.07
CA GLN A 98 10.38 2.95 -1.90
C GLN A 98 8.93 2.99 -2.43
N PHE A 99 8.38 1.85 -2.81
CA PHE A 99 6.97 1.80 -3.21
C PHE A 99 6.06 2.27 -2.08
N ILE A 100 6.29 1.75 -0.86
CA ILE A 100 5.48 2.15 0.29
C ILE A 100 5.56 3.66 0.49
N PHE A 101 6.75 4.22 0.43
CA PHE A 101 6.95 5.65 0.60
C PHE A 101 6.19 6.45 -0.47
N GLU A 102 6.30 6.05 -1.73
CA GLU A 102 5.64 6.76 -2.81
C GLU A 102 4.12 6.63 -2.74
N PHE A 103 3.63 5.45 -2.37
CA PHE A 103 2.21 5.25 -2.18
C PHE A 103 1.69 6.14 -1.05
N LEU A 104 2.37 6.14 0.10
CA LEU A 104 1.94 6.94 1.24
C LEU A 104 2.07 8.44 0.96
N SER A 105 3.01 8.84 0.13
CA SER A 105 3.13 10.23 -0.29
C SER A 105 1.88 10.68 -1.05
N ILE A 106 1.28 9.80 -1.83
CA ILE A 106 0.02 10.07 -2.51
C ILE A 106 -1.11 10.20 -1.49
N VAL A 107 -1.15 9.29 -0.51
CA VAL A 107 -2.19 9.30 0.52
C VAL A 107 -2.17 10.59 1.32
N VAL A 108 -1.00 11.00 1.79
CA VAL A 108 -0.91 12.21 2.62
C VAL A 108 -1.21 13.49 1.85
N ALA A 109 -1.18 13.42 0.53
CA ALA A 109 -1.50 14.57 -0.31
C ALA A 109 -2.99 14.67 -0.65
N THR A 110 -3.81 13.71 -0.20
CA THR A 110 -5.25 13.78 -0.45
C THR A 110 -5.89 14.90 0.37
N PRO A 111 -6.96 15.53 -0.16
CA PRO A 111 -7.50 16.73 0.47
C PRO A 111 -7.96 16.55 1.91
N ASN A 112 -8.48 15.38 2.26
CA ASN A 112 -9.03 15.17 3.60
C ASN A 112 -8.12 14.33 4.50
N PHE A 113 -6.86 14.22 4.15
CA PHE A 113 -5.95 13.36 4.91
C PHE A 113 -5.85 13.75 6.37
N GLU A 114 -5.62 15.03 6.65
CA GLU A 114 -5.48 15.48 8.05
C GLU A 114 -6.75 15.23 8.85
N PHE A 115 -7.90 15.43 8.22
CA PHE A 115 -9.17 15.15 8.87
C PHE A 115 -9.30 13.65 9.18
N SER A 116 -8.89 12.80 8.24
CA SER A 116 -8.93 11.35 8.43
C SER A 116 -8.06 10.89 9.60
N LEU A 117 -6.95 11.58 9.86
CA LEU A 117 -6.07 11.25 10.99
C LEU A 117 -6.77 11.40 12.32
N GLU A 118 -7.74 12.29 12.42
CA GLU A 118 -8.46 12.53 13.68
C GLU A 118 -9.32 11.35 14.10
N PHE A 119 -9.66 10.48 13.16
CA PHE A 119 -10.46 9.29 13.45
C PHE A 119 -9.62 8.09 13.91
N LEU A 120 -8.30 8.22 13.89
CA LEU A 120 -7.42 7.12 14.26
C LEU A 120 -7.25 7.03 15.76
N GLY A 121 -7.42 5.82 16.29
CA GLY A 121 -7.16 5.55 17.70
C GLY A 121 -5.68 5.30 17.95
N SER A 122 -5.32 5.10 19.23
CA SER A 122 -3.94 4.89 19.60
C SER A 122 -3.34 3.61 19.01
N LYS A 123 -4.13 2.54 18.95
CA LYS A 123 -3.65 1.29 18.36
C LYS A 123 -3.38 1.42 16.87
N GLU A 124 -4.22 2.18 16.20
CA GLU A 124 -4.06 2.41 14.76
C GLU A 124 -2.82 3.26 14.50
N LYS A 125 -2.58 4.26 15.33
CA LYS A 125 -1.37 5.07 15.23
C LYS A 125 -0.11 4.25 15.52
N GLU A 126 -0.18 3.31 16.47
CA GLU A 126 0.92 2.39 16.73
C GLU A 126 1.23 1.53 15.52
N LEU A 127 0.19 1.03 14.85
CA LEU A 127 0.38 0.24 13.64
C LEU A 127 1.11 1.05 12.58
N ILE A 128 0.64 2.26 12.32
CA ILE A 128 1.26 3.13 11.33
C ILE A 128 2.72 3.40 11.71
N GLY A 129 2.97 3.74 12.96
CA GLY A 129 4.32 3.98 13.45
C GLY A 129 5.22 2.76 13.29
N SER A 130 4.68 1.57 13.52
CA SER A 130 5.46 0.33 13.39
C SER A 130 5.89 0.06 11.96
N VAL A 131 5.15 0.56 10.99
CA VAL A 131 5.55 0.47 9.59
C VAL A 131 6.56 1.57 9.24
N LEU A 132 6.21 2.81 9.54
CA LEU A 132 7.03 3.96 9.11
C LEU A 132 8.42 3.96 9.71
N THR A 133 8.56 3.57 10.97
CA THR A 133 9.87 3.54 11.62
C THR A 133 10.76 2.41 11.12
N ARG A 134 10.20 1.44 10.41
CA ARG A 134 10.95 0.31 9.85
C ARG A 134 11.32 0.49 8.40
N LEU A 135 11.04 1.64 7.80
CA LEU A 135 11.43 1.95 6.44
C LEU A 135 12.87 2.46 6.40
N ASP A 136 13.77 1.62 6.86
CA ASP A 136 15.17 2.00 7.09
C ASP A 136 16.05 2.01 5.85
N HIS A 137 15.53 1.52 4.72
CA HIS A 137 16.21 1.65 3.43
C HIS A 137 15.93 2.98 2.75
N LEU A 138 15.00 3.76 3.28
CA LEU A 138 14.71 5.08 2.74
C LEU A 138 15.75 6.09 3.22
N ALA A 139 15.94 7.15 2.45
CA ALA A 139 16.70 8.29 2.92
C ALA A 139 16.06 8.82 4.20
N GLU A 140 16.88 9.25 5.15
CA GLU A 140 16.37 9.71 6.44
C GLU A 140 15.37 10.85 6.29
N GLU A 141 15.64 11.77 5.35
CA GLU A 141 14.74 12.88 5.09
C GLU A 141 13.35 12.42 4.62
N GLN A 142 13.32 11.41 3.76
CA GLN A 142 12.06 10.86 3.27
C GLN A 142 11.28 10.22 4.41
N ARG A 143 11.95 9.40 5.21
CA ARG A 143 11.30 8.73 6.34
C ARG A 143 10.79 9.73 7.37
N ALA A 144 11.64 10.67 7.77
CA ALA A 144 11.26 11.68 8.75
C ALA A 144 10.10 12.53 8.24
N GLY A 145 10.12 12.90 6.96
CA GLY A 145 9.07 13.68 6.35
C GLY A 145 7.72 12.99 6.38
N ILE A 146 7.69 11.70 6.03
CA ILE A 146 6.43 10.97 6.01
C ILE A 146 5.91 10.74 7.43
N ILE A 147 6.80 10.46 8.38
CA ILE A 147 6.42 10.31 9.78
C ILE A 147 5.78 11.59 10.29
N LYS A 148 6.35 12.73 9.95
CA LYS A 148 5.81 14.02 10.35
C LYS A 148 4.42 14.26 9.77
N LYS A 149 4.19 13.87 8.52
CA LYS A 149 2.88 14.03 7.89
C LYS A 149 1.80 13.23 8.61
N PHE A 150 2.15 12.07 9.14
CA PHE A 150 1.22 11.25 9.91
C PHE A 150 1.06 11.72 11.35
N LYS A 151 1.86 12.70 11.79
CA LYS A 151 1.80 13.24 13.15
C LYS A 151 2.03 12.19 14.23
N ILE A 152 2.99 11.34 13.97
CA ILE A 152 3.36 10.27 14.88
C ILE A 152 4.67 10.57 15.58
#